data_6e9486fae37d8e2fbddca050c4af2dfe
#
_entry.id   6e9486fae37d8e2fbddca050c4af2dfe
#
_cell.length_a   1.000
_cell.length_b   1.000
_cell.length_c   1.000
_cell.angle_alpha   90.00
_cell.angle_beta   90.00
_cell.angle_gamma   90.00
#
_symmetry.space_group_name_H-M   'P 1'
#
loop_
_entity.id
_entity.type
_entity.pdbx_description
1 polymer ?
#
loop_
_entity_poly.entity_id
_entity_poly.type
_entity_poly.pdbx_seq_one_letter_code
_entity_poly.pdbx_strand_id
1 'polypeptide(L)'
;DALLALGHRVVVLDDLSTGDLRRVPAEARFVRGDVRDPGLDALLVEERVDTVFHLAAQIDVRKSVEDPVFDAEVNVLGTIRVALAAAKAGVSQVVFSSSGGAIYGDPVGDRADEEHPLNPCSAYGVAKLAGEKYLAALAPDGGYLLTVLRYANVYGPRQDGRGEAGVVGIFMNRLLSGQDAVIHGDGLQTRDFVHVADVVAANQASFLRRVGGTFNVGTGIETSVRELYGLVASACDADRPPRFDPAKPGEQRRSVLDVGRARKLLGLAEFVPLEGGMHATAEWFRLHRAGQGLGG
;
A
#
# COMPACT_ATOMS: atom_id res chain seq x y z
N ASP A 1 -1.54 13.52 -7.11
CA ASP A 1 -2.63 14.53 -7.07
C ASP A 1 -2.46 15.45 -5.84
N ALA A 2 -2.41 14.92 -4.63
CA ALA A 2 -2.42 15.69 -3.40
C ALA A 2 -1.23 16.67 -3.26
N LEU A 3 -0.02 16.24 -3.66
CA LEU A 3 1.15 17.12 -3.65
C LEU A 3 1.08 18.22 -4.73
N LEU A 4 0.55 17.90 -5.91
CA LEU A 4 0.30 18.89 -6.97
C LEU A 4 -0.71 19.95 -6.51
N ALA A 5 -1.78 19.52 -5.83
CA ALA A 5 -2.79 20.43 -5.27
C ALA A 5 -2.20 21.39 -4.20
N LEU A 6 -1.11 21.01 -3.54
CA LEU A 6 -0.34 21.87 -2.62
C LEU A 6 0.70 22.76 -3.33
N GLY A 7 0.78 22.70 -4.67
CA GLY A 7 1.69 23.50 -5.46
C GLY A 7 3.13 22.94 -5.58
N HIS A 8 3.34 21.68 -5.17
CA HIS A 8 4.64 21.04 -5.31
C HIS A 8 4.87 20.56 -6.75
N ARG A 9 6.12 20.62 -7.21
CA ARG A 9 6.55 19.93 -8.42
C ARG A 9 6.72 18.45 -8.13
N VAL A 10 6.07 17.60 -8.92
CA VAL A 10 6.06 16.14 -8.70
C VAL A 10 6.74 15.44 -9.89
N VAL A 11 7.67 14.55 -9.57
CA VAL A 11 8.26 13.60 -10.52
C VAL A 11 7.79 12.20 -10.15
N VAL A 12 7.27 11.47 -11.11
CA VAL A 12 6.82 10.07 -10.94
C VAL A 12 7.78 9.17 -11.70
N LEU A 13 8.48 8.30 -10.98
CA LEU A 13 9.29 7.21 -11.54
C LEU A 13 8.51 5.90 -11.40
N ASP A 14 8.24 5.22 -12.51
CA ASP A 14 7.51 3.94 -12.54
C ASP A 14 7.94 3.14 -13.79
N ASP A 15 8.12 1.83 -13.65
CA ASP A 15 8.48 0.94 -14.76
C ASP A 15 7.26 0.51 -15.60
N LEU A 16 6.06 0.80 -15.11
CA LEU A 16 4.77 0.40 -15.67
C LEU A 16 4.57 -1.13 -15.76
N SER A 17 5.26 -1.90 -14.94
CA SER A 17 5.07 -3.36 -14.87
C SER A 17 3.65 -3.73 -14.40
N THR A 18 3.08 -2.93 -13.51
CA THR A 18 1.69 -3.02 -13.04
C THR A 18 0.98 -1.67 -13.09
N GLY A 19 1.72 -0.59 -13.34
CA GLY A 19 1.24 0.79 -13.40
C GLY A 19 0.44 1.09 -14.67
N ASP A 20 -0.31 2.18 -14.62
CA ASP A 20 -1.06 2.71 -15.77
C ASP A 20 -0.75 4.20 -15.93
N LEU A 21 -0.08 4.55 -17.02
CA LEU A 21 0.33 5.93 -17.32
C LEU A 21 -0.87 6.90 -17.30
N ARG A 22 -2.07 6.46 -17.63
CA ARG A 22 -3.30 7.27 -17.59
C ARG A 22 -3.66 7.75 -16.17
N ARG A 23 -3.07 7.15 -15.15
CA ARG A 23 -3.25 7.53 -13.73
C ARG A 23 -2.27 8.59 -13.26
N VAL A 24 -1.25 8.88 -14.05
CA VAL A 24 -0.29 9.96 -13.77
C VAL A 24 -0.88 11.29 -14.20
N PRO A 25 -1.00 12.28 -13.29
CA PRO A 25 -1.47 13.61 -13.65
C PRO A 25 -0.59 14.26 -14.74
N ALA A 26 -1.21 15.00 -15.66
CA ALA A 26 -0.48 15.66 -16.74
C ALA A 26 0.52 16.72 -16.26
N GLU A 27 0.29 17.27 -15.08
CA GLU A 27 1.15 18.27 -14.42
C GLU A 27 2.37 17.63 -13.75
N ALA A 28 2.38 16.30 -13.54
CA ALA A 28 3.53 15.60 -13.02
C ALA A 28 4.50 15.22 -14.15
N ARG A 29 5.80 15.38 -13.91
CA ARG A 29 6.80 14.81 -14.81
C ARG A 29 6.84 13.30 -14.64
N PHE A 30 6.56 12.57 -15.70
CA PHE A 30 6.70 11.11 -15.72
C PHE A 30 8.08 10.71 -16.27
N VAL A 31 8.74 9.78 -15.56
CA VAL A 31 9.98 9.14 -15.99
C VAL A 31 9.75 7.62 -15.94
N ARG A 32 9.87 6.96 -17.09
CA ARG A 32 9.82 5.51 -17.13
C ARG A 32 11.17 4.94 -16.69
N GLY A 33 11.20 4.20 -15.59
CA GLY A 33 12.42 3.60 -15.07
C GLY A 33 12.16 2.71 -13.88
N ASP A 34 13.13 1.90 -13.54
CA ASP A 34 13.11 0.94 -12.43
C ASP A 34 13.91 1.52 -11.25
N VAL A 35 13.44 1.31 -10.04
CA VAL A 35 14.18 1.71 -8.82
C VAL A 35 15.52 0.96 -8.68
N ARG A 36 15.71 -0.11 -9.43
CA ARG A 36 16.96 -0.87 -9.53
C ARG A 36 17.97 -0.26 -10.51
N ASP A 37 17.59 0.73 -11.30
CA ASP A 37 18.45 1.33 -12.31
C ASP A 37 19.62 2.10 -11.68
N PRO A 38 20.84 1.98 -12.23
CA PRO A 38 22.02 2.65 -11.69
C PRO A 38 21.98 4.18 -11.83
N GLY A 39 21.10 4.72 -12.69
CA GLY A 39 20.97 6.15 -12.94
C GLY A 39 20.00 6.89 -12.01
N LEU A 40 19.46 6.23 -10.99
CA LEU A 40 18.47 6.82 -10.09
C LEU A 40 19.01 8.05 -9.35
N ASP A 41 20.26 8.03 -8.93
CA ASP A 41 20.91 9.17 -8.26
C ASP A 41 21.03 10.40 -9.19
N ALA A 42 21.40 10.18 -10.45
CA ALA A 42 21.50 11.26 -11.44
C ALA A 42 20.12 11.90 -11.69
N LEU A 43 19.05 11.09 -11.76
CA LEU A 43 17.68 11.58 -11.88
C LEU A 43 17.30 12.47 -10.68
N LEU A 44 17.54 12.01 -9.45
CA LEU A 44 17.19 12.79 -8.26
C LEU A 44 17.95 14.11 -8.19
N VAL A 45 19.22 14.14 -8.60
CA VAL A 45 20.03 15.37 -8.67
C VAL A 45 19.52 16.31 -9.76
N GLU A 46 19.29 15.81 -10.98
CA GLU A 46 18.78 16.60 -12.12
C GLU A 46 17.44 17.26 -11.78
N GLU A 47 16.55 16.49 -11.18
CA GLU A 47 15.22 16.97 -10.79
C GLU A 47 15.22 17.77 -9.48
N ARG A 48 16.37 17.90 -8.80
CA ARG A 48 16.49 18.58 -7.50
C ARG A 48 15.44 18.09 -6.50
N VAL A 49 15.33 16.76 -6.37
CA VAL A 49 14.36 16.14 -5.47
C VAL A 49 14.76 16.41 -4.02
N ASP A 50 13.86 16.98 -3.25
CA ASP A 50 14.04 17.22 -1.81
C ASP A 50 13.39 16.14 -0.93
N THR A 51 12.36 15.46 -1.45
CA THR A 51 11.61 14.43 -0.73
C THR A 51 11.29 13.27 -1.65
N VAL A 52 11.54 12.05 -1.18
CA VAL A 52 11.20 10.81 -1.87
C VAL A 52 10.07 10.09 -1.14
N PHE A 53 8.96 9.83 -1.85
CA PHE A 53 7.94 8.88 -1.43
C PHE A 53 8.22 7.55 -2.12
N HIS A 54 8.78 6.59 -1.40
CA HIS A 54 9.14 5.29 -1.94
C HIS A 54 7.96 4.31 -1.83
N LEU A 55 7.16 4.25 -2.91
CA LEU A 55 5.99 3.38 -3.05
C LEU A 55 6.26 2.19 -3.98
N ALA A 56 7.26 2.30 -4.86
CA ALA A 56 7.60 1.24 -5.81
C ALA A 56 7.91 -0.07 -5.09
N ALA A 57 7.22 -1.14 -5.48
CA ALA A 57 7.37 -2.47 -4.89
C ALA A 57 6.75 -3.55 -5.76
N GLN A 58 7.29 -4.76 -5.67
CA GLN A 58 6.55 -5.98 -5.95
C GLN A 58 5.61 -6.22 -4.77
N ILE A 59 4.28 -6.23 -4.97
CA ILE A 59 3.26 -6.26 -3.88
C ILE A 59 2.51 -7.58 -3.77
N ASP A 60 2.64 -8.47 -4.77
CA ASP A 60 1.96 -9.74 -4.80
C ASP A 60 2.64 -10.76 -3.88
N VAL A 61 1.97 -11.11 -2.77
CA VAL A 61 2.49 -12.05 -1.77
C VAL A 61 2.73 -13.44 -2.36
N ARG A 62 1.89 -13.90 -3.31
CA ARG A 62 2.07 -15.22 -3.95
C ARG A 62 3.30 -15.21 -4.84
N LYS A 63 3.46 -14.16 -5.66
CA LYS A 63 4.64 -13.99 -6.49
C LYS A 63 5.91 -13.95 -5.64
N SER A 64 5.86 -13.35 -4.45
CA SER A 64 7.01 -13.33 -3.54
C SER A 64 7.38 -14.72 -3.03
N VAL A 65 6.42 -15.65 -2.94
CA VAL A 65 6.67 -17.05 -2.55
C VAL A 65 7.15 -17.88 -3.74
N GLU A 66 6.60 -17.63 -4.93
CA GLU A 66 6.97 -18.32 -6.17
C GLU A 66 8.37 -17.89 -6.66
N ASP A 67 8.70 -16.60 -6.56
CA ASP A 67 9.98 -16.03 -6.95
C ASP A 67 10.51 -15.05 -5.89
N PRO A 68 11.05 -15.59 -4.77
CA PRO A 68 11.57 -14.75 -3.69
C PRO A 68 12.82 -13.98 -4.08
N VAL A 69 13.56 -14.42 -5.11
CA VAL A 69 14.74 -13.69 -5.61
C VAL A 69 14.30 -12.39 -6.27
N PHE A 70 13.35 -12.47 -7.19
CA PHE A 70 12.79 -11.28 -7.83
C PHE A 70 12.15 -10.32 -6.82
N ASP A 71 11.42 -10.86 -5.82
CA ASP A 71 10.84 -10.04 -4.75
C ASP A 71 11.96 -9.28 -3.98
N ALA A 72 13.04 -9.97 -3.61
CA ALA A 72 14.17 -9.34 -2.93
C ALA A 72 14.92 -8.33 -3.80
N GLU A 73 15.08 -8.60 -5.10
CA GLU A 73 15.70 -7.65 -6.03
C GLU A 73 14.92 -6.32 -6.08
N VAL A 74 13.60 -6.37 -6.20
CA VAL A 74 12.76 -5.16 -6.25
C VAL A 74 12.65 -4.52 -4.88
N ASN A 75 12.23 -5.27 -3.87
CA ASN A 75 11.82 -4.73 -2.58
C ASN A 75 12.97 -4.46 -1.62
N VAL A 76 14.10 -5.19 -1.72
CA VAL A 76 15.27 -4.98 -0.86
C VAL A 76 16.36 -4.22 -1.60
N LEU A 77 16.87 -4.77 -2.72
CA LEU A 77 17.94 -4.10 -3.45
C LEU A 77 17.48 -2.78 -4.07
N GLY A 78 16.25 -2.71 -4.61
CA GLY A 78 15.64 -1.46 -5.07
C GLY A 78 15.57 -0.41 -3.96
N THR A 79 15.10 -0.80 -2.76
CA THR A 79 15.03 0.11 -1.61
C THR A 79 16.42 0.60 -1.17
N ILE A 80 17.43 -0.26 -1.16
CA ILE A 80 18.82 0.14 -0.87
C ILE A 80 19.32 1.17 -1.91
N ARG A 81 19.04 0.95 -3.20
CA ARG A 81 19.40 1.91 -4.25
C ARG A 81 18.70 3.25 -4.07
N VAL A 82 17.42 3.25 -3.72
CA VAL A 82 16.68 4.49 -3.39
C VAL A 82 17.33 5.22 -2.22
N ALA A 83 17.71 4.51 -1.15
CA ALA A 83 18.39 5.10 0.00
C ALA A 83 19.72 5.77 -0.37
N LEU A 84 20.57 5.06 -1.13
CA LEU A 84 21.87 5.56 -1.58
C LEU A 84 21.72 6.74 -2.56
N ALA A 85 20.77 6.65 -3.48
CA ALA A 85 20.48 7.73 -4.41
C ALA A 85 19.97 8.99 -3.69
N ALA A 86 19.08 8.82 -2.71
CA ALA A 86 18.58 9.91 -1.87
C ALA A 86 19.71 10.61 -1.11
N ALA A 87 20.60 9.82 -0.48
CA ALA A 87 21.77 10.36 0.21
C ALA A 87 22.69 11.17 -0.73
N LYS A 88 23.01 10.61 -1.90
CA LYS A 88 23.88 11.27 -2.89
C LYS A 88 23.27 12.54 -3.47
N ALA A 89 21.95 12.57 -3.64
CA ALA A 89 21.23 13.74 -4.15
C ALA A 89 20.94 14.80 -3.08
N GLY A 90 21.27 14.55 -1.80
CA GLY A 90 21.00 15.49 -0.71
C GLY A 90 19.49 15.59 -0.39
N VAL A 91 18.73 14.52 -0.63
CA VAL A 91 17.31 14.45 -0.27
C VAL A 91 17.15 14.66 1.23
N SER A 92 16.22 15.50 1.63
CA SER A 92 16.02 15.86 3.04
C SER A 92 15.04 14.95 3.78
N GLN A 93 14.18 14.22 3.05
CA GLN A 93 13.21 13.28 3.64
C GLN A 93 12.92 12.10 2.72
N VAL A 94 12.86 10.92 3.32
CA VAL A 94 12.36 9.69 2.67
C VAL A 94 11.14 9.20 3.43
N VAL A 95 10.01 9.04 2.73
CA VAL A 95 8.79 8.44 3.25
C VAL A 95 8.65 7.06 2.62
N PHE A 96 8.74 6.01 3.42
CA PHE A 96 8.73 4.63 2.96
C PHE A 96 7.39 3.94 3.22
N SER A 97 6.81 3.39 2.17
CA SER A 97 5.59 2.58 2.23
C SER A 97 5.91 1.15 2.63
N SER A 98 5.73 0.85 3.91
CA SER A 98 5.84 -0.48 4.50
C SER A 98 4.46 -1.13 4.67
N SER A 99 4.40 -2.33 5.27
CA SER A 99 3.18 -3.11 5.38
C SER A 99 2.93 -3.61 6.81
N GLY A 100 2.03 -2.97 7.52
CA GLY A 100 1.54 -3.46 8.81
C GLY A 100 0.78 -4.78 8.69
N GLY A 101 0.17 -5.03 7.54
CA GLY A 101 -0.54 -6.29 7.29
C GLY A 101 0.37 -7.50 7.06
N ALA A 102 1.68 -7.31 6.81
CA ALA A 102 2.58 -8.41 6.44
C ALA A 102 3.75 -8.63 7.40
N ILE A 103 4.16 -7.63 8.20
CA ILE A 103 5.40 -7.70 8.97
C ILE A 103 5.22 -8.19 10.41
N TYR A 104 4.03 -8.06 10.98
CA TYR A 104 3.78 -8.44 12.38
C TYR A 104 3.42 -9.92 12.54
N GLY A 105 2.90 -10.57 11.48
CA GLY A 105 2.22 -11.87 11.61
C GLY A 105 0.88 -11.73 12.33
N ASP A 106 0.35 -12.83 12.88
CA ASP A 106 -0.84 -12.75 13.73
C ASP A 106 -0.49 -12.02 15.03
N PRO A 107 -1.20 -10.93 15.38
CA PRO A 107 -0.83 -10.12 16.53
C PRO A 107 -1.04 -10.89 17.84
N VAL A 108 -0.08 -10.73 18.75
CA VAL A 108 -0.20 -11.18 20.15
C VAL A 108 -0.94 -10.07 20.91
N GLY A 109 -2.07 -10.41 21.53
CA GLY A 109 -2.94 -9.43 22.18
C GLY A 109 -3.98 -8.83 21.23
N ASP A 110 -4.50 -7.63 21.56
CA ASP A 110 -5.63 -7.04 20.83
C ASP A 110 -5.23 -6.43 19.49
N ARG A 111 -4.14 -5.68 19.45
CA ARG A 111 -3.66 -4.94 18.26
C ARG A 111 -2.14 -4.91 18.25
N ALA A 112 -1.55 -4.81 17.06
CA ALA A 112 -0.12 -4.59 16.90
C ALA A 112 0.20 -3.09 16.90
N ASP A 113 0.93 -2.62 17.90
CA ASP A 113 1.56 -1.29 17.88
C ASP A 113 2.93 -1.34 17.17
N GLU A 114 3.62 -0.22 17.06
CA GLU A 114 4.89 -0.14 16.35
C GLU A 114 6.06 -0.84 17.08
N GLU A 115 5.89 -1.17 18.37
CA GLU A 115 6.86 -1.91 19.20
C GLU A 115 6.55 -3.42 19.26
N HIS A 116 5.41 -3.84 18.68
CA HIS A 116 5.03 -5.25 18.60
C HIS A 116 6.12 -6.08 17.90
N PRO A 117 6.36 -7.34 18.34
CA PRO A 117 7.30 -8.24 17.68
C PRO A 117 7.04 -8.36 16.18
N LEU A 118 8.10 -8.32 15.40
CA LEU A 118 8.05 -8.41 13.93
C LEU A 118 8.28 -9.87 13.53
N ASN A 119 7.23 -10.52 12.99
CA ASN A 119 7.23 -11.93 12.63
C ASN A 119 6.60 -12.15 11.23
N PRO A 120 7.23 -11.65 10.15
CA PRO A 120 6.68 -11.77 8.80
C PRO A 120 6.58 -13.23 8.37
N CYS A 121 5.42 -13.60 7.81
CA CYS A 121 5.11 -14.97 7.38
C CYS A 121 5.25 -15.17 5.85
N SER A 122 5.72 -14.17 5.10
CA SER A 122 5.92 -14.22 3.65
C SER A 122 7.23 -13.55 3.23
N ALA A 123 7.76 -13.93 2.08
CA ALA A 123 8.95 -13.30 1.51
C ALA A 123 8.73 -11.79 1.32
N TYR A 124 7.56 -11.38 0.85
CA TYR A 124 7.17 -9.96 0.77
C TYR A 124 7.26 -9.24 2.13
N GLY A 125 6.72 -9.84 3.20
CA GLY A 125 6.81 -9.27 4.54
C GLY A 125 8.24 -9.14 5.05
N VAL A 126 9.07 -10.18 4.80
CA VAL A 126 10.52 -10.15 5.10
C VAL A 126 11.21 -9.04 4.31
N ALA A 127 10.92 -8.89 3.02
CA ALA A 127 11.53 -7.87 2.17
C ALA A 127 11.13 -6.45 2.61
N LYS A 128 9.86 -6.22 2.98
CA LYS A 128 9.41 -4.92 3.52
C LYS A 128 10.11 -4.59 4.83
N LEU A 129 10.21 -5.55 5.74
CA LEU A 129 10.96 -5.38 7.00
C LEU A 129 12.44 -5.10 6.75
N ALA A 130 13.08 -5.84 5.83
CA ALA A 130 14.47 -5.58 5.43
C ALA A 130 14.64 -4.15 4.90
N GLY A 131 13.71 -3.69 4.04
CA GLY A 131 13.70 -2.31 3.54
C GLY A 131 13.67 -1.26 4.66
N GLU A 132 12.81 -1.45 5.68
CA GLU A 132 12.79 -0.57 6.87
C GLU A 132 14.16 -0.52 7.56
N LYS A 133 14.78 -1.69 7.77
CA LYS A 133 16.07 -1.79 8.46
C LYS A 133 17.20 -1.16 7.67
N TYR A 134 17.27 -1.37 6.35
CA TYR A 134 18.28 -0.74 5.50
C TYR A 134 18.11 0.78 5.45
N LEU A 135 16.90 1.29 5.26
CA LEU A 135 16.64 2.73 5.27
C LEU A 135 17.04 3.36 6.62
N ALA A 136 16.67 2.72 7.73
CA ALA A 136 17.03 3.22 9.07
C ALA A 136 18.54 3.20 9.34
N ALA A 137 19.25 2.18 8.87
CA ALA A 137 20.70 2.09 9.01
C ALA A 137 21.44 3.12 8.15
N LEU A 138 20.92 3.45 6.97
CA LEU A 138 21.55 4.37 6.02
C LEU A 138 21.14 5.84 6.23
N ALA A 139 20.06 6.12 6.93
CA ALA A 139 19.53 7.46 7.11
C ALA A 139 20.50 8.41 7.86
N PRO A 140 21.22 8.01 8.93
CA PRO A 140 22.14 8.90 9.62
C PRO A 140 23.26 9.42 8.72
N ASP A 141 23.90 8.55 7.97
CA ASP A 141 24.97 8.92 7.04
C ASP A 141 24.43 9.58 5.77
N GLY A 142 23.23 9.23 5.37
CA GLY A 142 22.53 9.80 4.22
C GLY A 142 21.96 11.19 4.45
N GLY A 143 21.86 11.64 5.70
CA GLY A 143 21.40 12.98 6.07
C GLY A 143 19.92 13.25 5.82
N TYR A 144 19.10 12.21 5.56
CA TYR A 144 17.66 12.36 5.36
C TYR A 144 16.83 11.95 6.58
N LEU A 145 15.71 12.63 6.77
CA LEU A 145 14.70 12.23 7.74
C LEU A 145 13.94 11.00 7.20
N LEU A 146 13.91 9.91 7.94
CA LEU A 146 13.14 8.71 7.54
C LEU A 146 11.80 8.68 8.24
N THR A 147 10.72 8.54 7.45
CA THR A 147 9.39 8.19 7.91
C THR A 147 8.98 6.85 7.32
N VAL A 148 8.62 5.89 8.15
CA VAL A 148 8.11 4.58 7.75
C VAL A 148 6.62 4.52 8.04
N LEU A 149 5.82 4.28 7.02
CA LEU A 149 4.37 4.13 7.12
C LEU A 149 3.99 2.67 6.89
N ARG A 150 3.59 1.97 7.96
CA ARG A 150 3.14 0.58 7.94
C ARG A 150 1.64 0.54 7.68
N TYR A 151 1.25 0.36 6.42
CA TYR A 151 -0.16 0.34 6.04
C TYR A 151 -0.86 -0.94 6.44
N ALA A 152 -2.10 -0.82 6.90
CA ALA A 152 -3.07 -1.91 6.96
C ALA A 152 -3.53 -2.31 5.54
N ASN A 153 -4.65 -2.97 5.39
CA ASN A 153 -5.16 -3.38 4.09
C ASN A 153 -5.78 -2.19 3.35
N VAL A 154 -5.01 -1.58 2.46
CA VAL A 154 -5.44 -0.39 1.70
C VAL A 154 -6.47 -0.77 0.65
N TYR A 155 -7.55 0.00 0.56
CA TYR A 155 -8.57 -0.10 -0.48
C TYR A 155 -9.01 1.27 -0.96
N GLY A 156 -9.69 1.33 -2.09
CA GLY A 156 -10.26 2.60 -2.57
C GLY A 156 -10.25 2.73 -4.09
N PRO A 157 -10.66 3.90 -4.60
CA PRO A 157 -10.59 4.25 -6.01
C PRO A 157 -9.19 4.02 -6.60
N ARG A 158 -9.14 3.61 -7.87
CA ARG A 158 -7.92 3.26 -8.61
C ARG A 158 -7.23 1.96 -8.20
N GLN A 159 -7.78 1.19 -7.25
CA GLN A 159 -7.28 -0.14 -6.97
C GLN A 159 -7.45 -1.03 -8.21
N ASP A 160 -6.43 -1.83 -8.55
CA ASP A 160 -6.57 -2.80 -9.63
C ASP A 160 -7.50 -3.94 -9.17
N GLY A 161 -8.57 -4.21 -9.90
CA GLY A 161 -9.50 -5.32 -9.63
C GLY A 161 -9.07 -6.64 -10.25
N ARG A 162 -7.88 -6.71 -10.87
CA ARG A 162 -7.33 -7.89 -11.54
C ARG A 162 -6.18 -8.48 -10.72
N GLY A 163 -6.01 -9.79 -10.76
CA GLY A 163 -4.90 -10.46 -10.08
C GLY A 163 -5.01 -10.40 -8.55
N GLU A 164 -3.90 -10.15 -7.86
CA GLU A 164 -3.76 -10.15 -6.40
C GLU A 164 -4.02 -8.78 -5.74
N ALA A 165 -4.76 -7.93 -6.43
CA ALA A 165 -5.09 -6.57 -5.98
C ALA A 165 -6.03 -6.57 -4.78
N GLY A 166 -5.70 -7.03 -3.65
CA GLY A 166 -6.52 -6.99 -2.44
C GLY A 166 -8.00 -7.42 -2.63
N VAL A 167 -8.54 -8.04 -1.63
CA VAL A 167 -9.88 -8.67 -1.65
C VAL A 167 -11.01 -7.71 -2.08
N VAL A 168 -10.91 -6.42 -1.72
CA VAL A 168 -11.94 -5.41 -2.08
C VAL A 168 -12.04 -5.23 -3.60
N GLY A 169 -10.91 -5.00 -4.26
CA GLY A 169 -10.88 -4.83 -5.72
C GLY A 169 -11.37 -6.07 -6.47
N ILE A 170 -10.98 -7.27 -5.98
CA ILE A 170 -11.42 -8.55 -6.55
C ILE A 170 -12.93 -8.71 -6.42
N PHE A 171 -13.50 -8.48 -5.23
CA PHE A 171 -14.93 -8.61 -5.00
C PHE A 171 -15.72 -7.60 -5.84
N MET A 172 -15.31 -6.34 -5.86
CA MET A 172 -15.98 -5.31 -6.64
C MET A 172 -15.96 -5.63 -8.15
N ASN A 173 -14.80 -6.03 -8.67
CA ASN A 173 -14.70 -6.36 -10.09
C ASN A 173 -15.60 -7.53 -10.47
N ARG A 174 -15.64 -8.58 -9.65
CA ARG A 174 -16.49 -9.75 -9.88
C ARG A 174 -17.99 -9.41 -9.79
N LEU A 175 -18.40 -8.78 -8.68
CA LEU A 175 -19.82 -8.46 -8.46
C LEU A 175 -20.38 -7.50 -9.51
N LEU A 176 -19.64 -6.44 -9.83
CA LEU A 176 -20.02 -5.53 -10.89
C LEU A 176 -20.02 -6.18 -12.30
N SER A 177 -19.29 -7.31 -12.48
CA SER A 177 -19.34 -8.12 -13.71
C SER A 177 -20.48 -9.15 -13.73
N GLY A 178 -21.28 -9.21 -12.68
CA GLY A 178 -22.29 -10.26 -12.53
C GLY A 178 -21.70 -11.65 -12.27
N GLN A 179 -20.45 -11.72 -11.77
CA GLN A 179 -19.76 -12.96 -11.42
C GLN A 179 -19.80 -13.18 -9.90
N ASP A 180 -19.75 -14.45 -9.49
CA ASP A 180 -19.68 -14.78 -8.07
C ASP A 180 -18.30 -14.44 -7.50
N ALA A 181 -18.27 -13.76 -6.35
CA ALA A 181 -17.05 -13.59 -5.59
C ALA A 181 -16.76 -14.85 -4.76
N VAL A 182 -15.49 -15.14 -4.53
CA VAL A 182 -15.02 -16.33 -3.82
C VAL A 182 -14.36 -15.94 -2.52
N ILE A 183 -14.85 -16.52 -1.43
CA ILE A 183 -14.23 -16.45 -0.09
C ILE A 183 -13.44 -17.74 0.13
N HIS A 184 -12.15 -17.62 0.46
CA HIS A 184 -11.34 -18.77 0.84
C HIS A 184 -11.48 -19.05 2.34
N GLY A 185 -11.64 -20.32 2.71
CA GLY A 185 -11.89 -20.73 4.08
C GLY A 185 -13.31 -20.40 4.56
N ASP A 186 -13.44 -20.17 5.87
CA ASP A 186 -14.72 -19.84 6.52
C ASP A 186 -15.10 -18.34 6.40
N GLY A 187 -14.18 -17.50 5.93
CA GLY A 187 -14.38 -16.05 5.82
C GLY A 187 -14.34 -15.31 7.17
N LEU A 188 -13.96 -15.99 8.25
CA LEU A 188 -13.83 -15.39 9.58
C LEU A 188 -12.45 -14.78 9.86
N GLN A 189 -11.51 -14.92 8.92
CA GLN A 189 -10.24 -14.20 8.98
C GLN A 189 -10.52 -12.69 8.93
N THR A 190 -9.82 -11.93 9.80
CA THR A 190 -10.04 -10.49 9.95
C THR A 190 -8.88 -9.67 9.43
N ARG A 191 -9.20 -8.47 8.94
CA ARG A 191 -8.23 -7.47 8.50
C ARG A 191 -8.69 -6.07 8.97
N ASP A 192 -7.72 -5.20 9.14
CA ASP A 192 -7.93 -3.76 9.25
C ASP A 192 -7.94 -3.18 7.83
N PHE A 193 -9.06 -2.59 7.40
CA PHE A 193 -9.20 -1.98 6.08
C PHE A 193 -9.14 -0.47 6.18
N VAL A 194 -8.16 0.14 5.49
CA VAL A 194 -7.95 1.58 5.46
C VAL A 194 -8.19 2.15 4.07
N HIS A 195 -8.96 3.24 3.98
CA HIS A 195 -9.23 3.88 2.71
C HIS A 195 -7.99 4.60 2.16
N VAL A 196 -7.81 4.60 0.84
CA VAL A 196 -6.64 5.23 0.19
C VAL A 196 -6.52 6.73 0.51
N ALA A 197 -7.63 7.44 0.75
CA ALA A 197 -7.58 8.85 1.14
C ALA A 197 -6.90 9.04 2.51
N ASP A 198 -7.10 8.12 3.45
CA ASP A 198 -6.44 8.16 4.77
C ASP A 198 -4.95 7.88 4.64
N VAL A 199 -4.57 6.97 3.74
CA VAL A 199 -3.17 6.70 3.41
C VAL A 199 -2.51 7.92 2.79
N VAL A 200 -3.19 8.61 1.86
CA VAL A 200 -2.74 9.88 1.29
C VAL A 200 -2.57 10.94 2.38
N ALA A 201 -3.55 11.07 3.29
CA ALA A 201 -3.47 12.01 4.40
C ALA A 201 -2.26 11.71 5.33
N ALA A 202 -1.97 10.43 5.60
CA ALA A 202 -0.79 10.03 6.38
C ALA A 202 0.52 10.40 5.69
N ASN A 203 0.63 10.19 4.37
CA ASN A 203 1.79 10.60 3.58
C ASN A 203 1.97 12.12 3.59
N GLN A 204 0.89 12.88 3.34
CA GLN A 204 0.93 14.34 3.41
C GLN A 204 1.30 14.85 4.79
N ALA A 205 0.73 14.28 5.84
CA ALA A 205 1.01 14.70 7.22
C ALA A 205 2.48 14.43 7.60
N SER A 206 3.04 13.27 7.22
CA SER A 206 4.44 12.95 7.48
C SER A 206 5.38 13.93 6.77
N PHE A 207 5.05 14.30 5.54
CA PHE A 207 5.80 15.26 4.74
C PHE A 207 5.72 16.69 5.32
N LEU A 208 4.50 17.20 5.50
CA LEU A 208 4.28 18.59 5.93
C LEU A 208 4.77 18.85 7.36
N ARG A 209 4.64 17.88 8.25
CA ARG A 209 5.08 18.00 9.65
C ARG A 209 6.54 17.64 9.84
N ARG A 210 7.19 17.05 8.84
CA ARG A 210 8.57 16.57 8.89
C ARG A 210 8.81 15.69 10.14
N VAL A 211 7.99 14.68 10.31
CA VAL A 211 8.05 13.77 11.45
C VAL A 211 8.73 12.46 11.03
N GLY A 212 9.89 12.17 11.63
CA GLY A 212 10.59 10.89 11.46
C GLY A 212 10.04 9.81 12.41
N GLY A 213 10.31 8.56 12.07
CA GLY A 213 9.92 7.39 12.85
C GLY A 213 9.00 6.44 12.11
N THR A 214 8.51 5.43 12.83
CA THR A 214 7.61 4.41 12.29
C THR A 214 6.19 4.64 12.79
N PHE A 215 5.21 4.52 11.89
CA PHE A 215 3.80 4.76 12.16
C PHE A 215 2.93 3.70 11.52
N ASN A 216 2.04 3.12 12.30
CA ASN A 216 0.96 2.29 11.79
C ASN A 216 -0.15 3.17 11.19
N VAL A 217 -0.58 2.84 9.98
CA VAL A 217 -1.64 3.55 9.25
C VAL A 217 -2.75 2.57 8.92
N GLY A 218 -3.82 2.63 9.67
CA GLY A 218 -5.00 1.78 9.60
C GLY A 218 -6.13 2.45 10.34
N THR A 219 -7.22 1.74 10.55
CA THR A 219 -8.37 2.22 11.32
C THR A 219 -8.34 1.73 12.78
N GLY A 220 -7.66 0.63 13.03
CA GLY A 220 -7.69 -0.10 14.29
C GLY A 220 -8.98 -0.92 14.46
N ILE A 221 -9.72 -1.15 13.40
CA ILE A 221 -10.99 -1.90 13.41
C ILE A 221 -10.82 -3.18 12.62
N GLU A 222 -11.11 -4.31 13.27
CA GLU A 222 -11.14 -5.60 12.61
C GLU A 222 -12.45 -5.80 11.85
N THR A 223 -12.35 -6.25 10.63
CA THR A 223 -13.49 -6.64 9.80
C THR A 223 -13.22 -8.01 9.21
N SER A 224 -14.14 -8.95 9.37
CA SER A 224 -14.03 -10.27 8.74
C SER A 224 -14.26 -10.18 7.23
N VAL A 225 -13.72 -11.16 6.49
CA VAL A 225 -13.93 -11.21 5.04
C VAL A 225 -15.41 -11.41 4.69
N ARG A 226 -16.20 -12.06 5.57
CA ARG A 226 -17.67 -12.17 5.41
C ARG A 226 -18.37 -10.82 5.53
N GLU A 227 -18.05 -10.06 6.58
CA GLU A 227 -18.60 -8.70 6.78
C GLU A 227 -18.22 -7.78 5.63
N LEU A 228 -16.93 -7.82 5.25
CA LEU A 228 -16.46 -7.09 4.08
C LEU A 228 -17.23 -7.44 2.82
N TYR A 229 -17.47 -8.74 2.58
CA TYR A 229 -18.27 -9.16 1.43
C TYR A 229 -19.65 -8.54 1.44
N GLY A 230 -20.34 -8.53 2.59
CA GLY A 230 -21.66 -7.89 2.72
C GLY A 230 -21.64 -6.40 2.36
N LEU A 231 -20.64 -5.67 2.84
CA LEU A 231 -20.46 -4.24 2.52
C LEU A 231 -20.19 -4.01 1.04
N VAL A 232 -19.33 -4.84 0.43
CA VAL A 232 -19.03 -4.75 -1.01
C VAL A 232 -20.24 -5.10 -1.85
N ALA A 233 -20.99 -6.16 -1.49
CA ALA A 233 -22.21 -6.57 -2.19
C ALA A 233 -23.27 -5.46 -2.13
N SER A 234 -23.49 -4.86 -0.96
CA SER A 234 -24.37 -3.70 -0.79
C SER A 234 -23.92 -2.52 -1.67
N ALA A 235 -22.64 -2.16 -1.65
CA ALA A 235 -22.11 -1.06 -2.45
C ALA A 235 -22.19 -1.31 -3.97
N CYS A 236 -22.21 -2.58 -4.39
CA CYS A 236 -22.36 -2.98 -5.80
C CYS A 236 -23.80 -3.20 -6.23
N ASP A 237 -24.79 -3.06 -5.34
CA ASP A 237 -26.20 -3.44 -5.56
C ASP A 237 -26.34 -4.90 -6.02
N ALA A 238 -25.52 -5.79 -5.46
CA ALA A 238 -25.42 -7.18 -5.84
C ALA A 238 -26.17 -8.08 -4.85
N ASP A 239 -27.23 -8.71 -5.30
CA ASP A 239 -27.96 -9.75 -4.53
C ASP A 239 -27.45 -11.15 -4.90
N ARG A 240 -26.26 -11.49 -4.46
CA ARG A 240 -25.59 -12.78 -4.73
C ARG A 240 -24.87 -13.26 -3.49
N PRO A 241 -25.01 -14.53 -3.07
CA PRO A 241 -24.19 -15.10 -2.02
C PRO A 241 -22.75 -15.33 -2.52
N PRO A 242 -21.75 -15.27 -1.65
CA PRO A 242 -20.39 -15.64 -2.04
C PRO A 242 -20.27 -17.15 -2.22
N ARG A 243 -19.36 -17.57 -3.09
CA ARG A 243 -18.90 -18.96 -3.11
C ARG A 243 -17.80 -19.15 -2.05
N PHE A 244 -17.69 -20.35 -1.53
CA PHE A 244 -16.64 -20.71 -0.59
C PHE A 244 -15.73 -21.76 -1.21
N ASP A 245 -14.43 -21.49 -1.19
CA ASP A 245 -13.38 -22.42 -1.61
C ASP A 245 -12.50 -22.79 -0.40
N PRO A 246 -11.70 -23.86 -0.46
CA PRO A 246 -10.80 -24.22 0.62
C PRO A 246 -9.90 -23.07 1.08
N ALA A 247 -9.58 -23.04 2.38
CA ALA A 247 -8.64 -22.06 2.93
C ALA A 247 -7.27 -22.16 2.27
N LYS A 248 -6.62 -21.03 2.08
CA LYS A 248 -5.25 -20.98 1.55
C LYS A 248 -4.26 -21.37 2.64
N PRO A 249 -3.29 -22.26 2.37
CA PRO A 249 -2.25 -22.58 3.33
C PRO A 249 -1.46 -21.34 3.74
N GLY A 250 -1.17 -21.21 5.05
CA GLY A 250 -0.37 -20.09 5.57
C GLY A 250 -1.06 -18.72 5.59
N GLU A 251 -2.38 -18.68 5.32
CA GLU A 251 -3.11 -17.42 5.41
C GLU A 251 -3.19 -16.95 6.87
N GLN A 252 -2.78 -15.71 7.10
CA GLN A 252 -2.88 -15.03 8.39
C GLN A 252 -4.34 -14.95 8.83
N ARG A 253 -4.64 -15.35 10.08
CA ARG A 253 -6.01 -15.34 10.60
C ARG A 253 -6.46 -13.96 11.03
N ARG A 254 -5.56 -13.14 11.56
CA ARG A 254 -5.88 -11.84 12.14
C ARG A 254 -4.86 -10.79 11.78
N SER A 255 -5.32 -9.58 11.41
CA SER A 255 -4.44 -8.43 11.19
C SER A 255 -5.17 -7.14 11.57
N VAL A 256 -4.69 -6.48 12.62
CA VAL A 256 -5.22 -5.19 13.11
C VAL A 256 -4.10 -4.39 13.75
N LEU A 257 -4.10 -3.08 13.50
CA LEU A 257 -3.05 -2.17 13.95
C LEU A 257 -3.52 -1.28 15.10
N ASP A 258 -2.63 -0.98 16.05
CA ASP A 258 -2.79 0.19 16.91
C ASP A 258 -2.28 1.42 16.14
N VAL A 259 -3.13 2.41 16.01
CA VAL A 259 -2.87 3.64 15.25
C VAL A 259 -2.69 4.87 16.12
N GLY A 260 -2.55 4.68 17.43
CA GLY A 260 -2.45 5.76 18.42
C GLY A 260 -1.29 6.70 18.15
N ARG A 261 -0.13 6.18 17.72
CA ARG A 261 1.05 6.98 17.40
C ARG A 261 0.80 7.89 16.18
N ALA A 262 0.21 7.36 15.11
CA ALA A 262 -0.14 8.13 13.92
C ALA A 262 -1.19 9.21 14.23
N ARG A 263 -2.23 8.89 15.01
CA ARG A 263 -3.21 9.89 15.47
C ARG A 263 -2.54 11.04 16.22
N LYS A 264 -1.67 10.73 17.15
CA LYS A 264 -1.02 11.73 18.02
C LYS A 264 -0.01 12.60 17.26
N LEU A 265 0.87 11.98 16.45
CA LEU A 265 2.03 12.67 15.87
C LEU A 265 1.80 13.13 14.43
N LEU A 266 1.02 12.39 13.64
CA LEU A 266 0.63 12.80 12.30
C LEU A 266 -0.70 13.57 12.28
N GLY A 267 -1.46 13.58 13.38
CA GLY A 267 -2.72 14.31 13.49
C GLY A 267 -3.86 13.67 12.67
N LEU A 268 -3.83 12.34 12.51
CA LEU A 268 -4.87 11.59 11.80
C LEU A 268 -6.03 11.33 12.79
N ALA A 269 -6.97 12.24 12.87
CA ALA A 269 -8.06 12.16 13.85
C ALA A 269 -9.21 11.26 13.41
N GLU A 270 -9.61 11.37 12.16
CA GLU A 270 -10.76 10.67 11.59
C GLU A 270 -10.33 9.86 10.36
N PHE A 271 -10.93 8.69 10.20
CA PHE A 271 -10.73 7.82 9.05
C PHE A 271 -12.05 7.69 8.29
N VAL A 272 -11.94 7.48 6.98
CA VAL A 272 -13.12 7.24 6.14
C VAL A 272 -13.86 5.99 6.65
N PRO A 273 -15.16 6.10 7.02
CA PRO A 273 -15.95 4.95 7.44
C PRO A 273 -15.97 3.88 6.34
N LEU A 274 -15.81 2.59 6.75
CA LEU A 274 -15.66 1.48 5.80
C LEU A 274 -16.81 1.41 4.80
N GLU A 275 -18.05 1.56 5.25
CA GLU A 275 -19.24 1.53 4.39
C GLU A 275 -19.20 2.67 3.34
N GLY A 276 -18.95 3.90 3.76
CA GLY A 276 -18.84 5.04 2.84
C GLY A 276 -17.69 4.88 1.84
N GLY A 277 -16.54 4.37 2.30
CA GLY A 277 -15.40 4.07 1.44
C GLY A 277 -15.70 2.98 0.40
N MET A 278 -16.50 1.95 0.76
CA MET A 278 -16.93 0.92 -0.20
C MET A 278 -17.84 1.51 -1.28
N HIS A 279 -18.80 2.36 -0.92
CA HIS A 279 -19.65 3.03 -1.91
C HIS A 279 -18.85 3.92 -2.86
N ALA A 280 -17.94 4.75 -2.36
CA ALA A 280 -17.06 5.58 -3.20
C ALA A 280 -16.18 4.74 -4.14
N THR A 281 -15.69 3.60 -3.65
CA THR A 281 -14.89 2.68 -4.45
C THR A 281 -15.73 2.01 -5.54
N ALA A 282 -16.94 1.53 -5.21
CA ALA A 282 -17.84 0.91 -6.17
C ALA A 282 -18.26 1.89 -7.27
N GLU A 283 -18.54 3.14 -6.92
CA GLU A 283 -18.85 4.21 -7.89
C GLU A 283 -17.68 4.42 -8.86
N TRP A 284 -16.45 4.50 -8.33
CA TRP A 284 -15.27 4.62 -9.18
C TRP A 284 -15.15 3.43 -10.15
N PHE A 285 -15.33 2.20 -9.66
CA PHE A 285 -15.27 1.00 -10.50
C PHE A 285 -16.33 1.03 -11.59
N ARG A 286 -17.59 1.44 -11.29
CA ARG A 286 -18.66 1.57 -12.29
C ARG A 286 -18.28 2.53 -13.43
N LEU A 287 -17.74 3.71 -13.07
CA LEU A 287 -17.37 4.74 -14.05
C LEU A 287 -16.17 4.34 -14.94
N HIS A 288 -15.24 3.55 -14.41
CA HIS A 288 -13.97 3.28 -15.12
C HIS A 288 -13.88 1.89 -15.74
N ARG A 289 -14.90 1.03 -15.56
CA ARG A 289 -14.97 -0.28 -16.23
C ARG A 289 -15.16 -0.17 -17.73
N ALA A 290 -15.92 0.80 -18.20
CA ALA A 290 -16.22 0.99 -19.63
C ALA A 290 -14.95 1.29 -20.46
N GLY A 291 -13.87 1.81 -19.83
CA GLY A 291 -12.58 2.05 -20.49
C GLY A 291 -11.59 0.88 -20.43
N GLN A 292 -11.95 -0.23 -19.74
CA GLN A 292 -11.14 -1.45 -19.65
C GLN A 292 -11.68 -2.56 -20.56
N GLY A 293 -12.13 -2.17 -21.76
CA GLY A 293 -12.71 -3.08 -22.75
C GLY A 293 -11.97 -4.41 -22.80
N LEU A 294 -12.75 -5.49 -22.72
CA LEU A 294 -12.42 -6.87 -22.96
C LEU A 294 -11.50 -7.01 -24.19
N GLY A 295 -10.19 -6.93 -23.95
CA GLY A 295 -9.21 -7.50 -24.85
C GLY A 295 -9.20 -8.99 -24.56
N GLY A 296 -9.74 -9.76 -25.49
CA GLY A 296 -9.79 -11.21 -25.47
C GLY A 296 -8.41 -11.87 -25.49
#